data_1d01095c4152ef8c136147ed85a52301
#
_entry.id   1d01095c4152ef8c136147ed85a52301
#
_cell.length_a   1.000
_cell.length_b   1.000
_cell.length_c   1.000
_cell.angle_alpha   90.00
_cell.angle_beta   90.00
_cell.angle_gamma   90.00
#
_symmetry.space_group_name_H-M   'P 1'
#
loop_
_entity.id
_entity.type
_entity.pdbx_description
1 polymer ?
#
loop_
_entity_poly.entity_id
_entity_poly.type
_entity_poly.pdbx_seq_one_letter_code
_entity_poly.pdbx_strand_id
1 'polypeptide(L)'
;MIIIISGLTGSGKTSMSVMLAWRAYRQGRKVYANFKLNFPFEHISLTKLLKFQLENCVIVLDEGYRYMDSHHKSALTTLISYFVNQSRKRHVDFVTNSQRAINIHPQIRDLAHVRIYCEGLGHPDHPTHLRYTFYEVPSGRVTQQTFATAKLQKLFSLYNPDETYDIIAGEREKIKLKEMIKHI
;
A
#
# COMPACT_ATOMS: atom_id res chain seq x y z
N MET A 1 9.07 4.48 -5.91
CA MET A 1 7.89 4.47 -6.81
C MET A 1 6.61 4.51 -5.97
N ILE A 2 5.52 5.11 -6.47
CA ILE A 2 4.23 5.16 -5.75
C ILE A 2 3.23 4.35 -6.56
N ILE A 3 2.61 3.35 -5.91
CA ILE A 3 1.66 2.43 -6.53
C ILE A 3 0.36 2.49 -5.74
N ILE A 4 -0.75 2.74 -6.43
CA ILE A 4 -2.09 2.71 -5.87
C ILE A 4 -2.86 1.54 -6.49
N ILE A 5 -3.38 0.68 -5.63
CA ILE A 5 -4.14 -0.50 -6.01
C ILE A 5 -5.60 -0.28 -5.63
N SER A 6 -6.52 -0.49 -6.56
CA SER A 6 -7.95 -0.34 -6.31
C SER A 6 -8.77 -1.51 -6.86
N GLY A 7 -9.97 -1.68 -6.35
CA GLY A 7 -10.89 -2.75 -6.76
C GLY A 7 -11.84 -3.13 -5.64
N LEU A 8 -12.89 -3.85 -5.94
CA LEU A 8 -13.91 -4.28 -4.98
C LEU A 8 -13.33 -5.29 -3.96
N THR A 9 -14.09 -5.56 -2.91
CA THR A 9 -13.77 -6.64 -1.95
C THR A 9 -13.65 -7.97 -2.71
N GLY A 10 -12.68 -8.81 -2.33
CA GLY A 10 -12.44 -10.09 -3.00
C GLY A 10 -11.70 -9.98 -4.36
N SER A 11 -11.40 -8.79 -4.87
CA SER A 11 -10.76 -8.60 -6.18
C SER A 11 -9.25 -8.88 -6.22
N GLY A 12 -8.62 -9.28 -5.11
CA GLY A 12 -7.20 -9.60 -5.07
C GLY A 12 -6.26 -8.40 -4.84
N LYS A 13 -6.74 -7.28 -4.28
CA LYS A 13 -5.90 -6.11 -3.96
C LYS A 13 -4.74 -6.45 -3.02
N THR A 14 -5.07 -7.11 -1.89
CA THR A 14 -4.05 -7.51 -0.90
C THR A 14 -3.07 -8.51 -1.53
N SER A 15 -3.55 -9.45 -2.35
CA SER A 15 -2.69 -10.39 -3.09
C SER A 15 -1.71 -9.66 -4.01
N MET A 16 -2.15 -8.60 -4.73
CA MET A 16 -1.27 -7.79 -5.56
C MET A 16 -0.25 -7.03 -4.69
N SER A 17 -0.68 -6.46 -3.58
CA SER A 17 0.22 -5.79 -2.62
C SER A 17 1.30 -6.73 -2.11
N VAL A 18 0.93 -7.97 -1.73
CA VAL A 18 1.85 -9.01 -1.27
C VAL A 18 2.81 -9.45 -2.38
N MET A 19 2.34 -9.59 -3.61
CA MET A 19 3.19 -9.94 -4.75
C MET A 19 4.29 -8.90 -4.99
N LEU A 20 3.96 -7.62 -4.89
CA LEU A 20 4.94 -6.53 -5.00
C LEU A 20 5.92 -6.54 -3.82
N ALA A 21 5.44 -6.74 -2.59
CA ALA A 21 6.27 -6.87 -1.40
C ALA A 21 7.23 -8.06 -1.50
N TRP A 22 6.72 -9.23 -1.90
CA TRP A 22 7.52 -10.44 -2.10
C TRP A 22 8.60 -10.26 -3.15
N ARG A 23 8.27 -9.61 -4.27
CA ARG A 23 9.23 -9.30 -5.32
C ARG A 23 10.37 -8.41 -4.80
N ALA A 24 10.04 -7.36 -4.04
CA ALA A 24 11.02 -6.46 -3.43
C ALA A 24 11.91 -7.21 -2.41
N TYR A 25 11.32 -8.05 -1.56
CA TYR A 25 12.05 -8.91 -0.64
C TYR A 25 13.04 -9.84 -1.37
N ARG A 26 12.60 -10.47 -2.44
CA ARG A 26 13.47 -11.35 -3.28
C ARG A 26 14.62 -10.59 -3.95
N GLN A 27 14.52 -9.27 -4.09
CA GLN A 27 15.57 -8.37 -4.57
C GLN A 27 16.47 -7.85 -3.43
N GLY A 28 16.36 -8.38 -2.21
CA GLY A 28 17.13 -7.99 -1.04
C GLY A 28 16.70 -6.67 -0.39
N ARG A 29 15.51 -6.13 -0.74
CA ARG A 29 15.00 -4.91 -0.15
C ARG A 29 14.24 -5.20 1.14
N LYS A 30 14.32 -4.30 2.10
CA LYS A 30 13.50 -4.37 3.31
C LYS A 30 12.02 -4.14 3.00
N VAL A 31 11.16 -4.89 3.69
CA VAL A 31 9.70 -4.80 3.56
C VAL A 31 9.11 -4.28 4.85
N TYR A 32 8.27 -3.26 4.76
CA TYR A 32 7.46 -2.72 5.85
C TYR A 32 5.98 -2.87 5.51
N ALA A 33 5.18 -3.36 6.44
CA ALA A 33 3.74 -3.57 6.22
C ALA A 33 2.93 -3.24 7.48
N ASN A 34 1.63 -2.93 7.29
CA ASN A 34 0.65 -2.79 8.37
C ASN A 34 -0.22 -4.06 8.54
N PHE A 35 0.18 -5.15 7.93
CA PHE A 35 -0.48 -6.46 8.05
C PHE A 35 0.57 -7.57 8.05
N LYS A 36 0.18 -8.76 8.51
CA LYS A 36 1.12 -9.87 8.66
C LYS A 36 1.50 -10.48 7.32
N LEU A 37 2.81 -10.63 7.13
CA LEU A 37 3.41 -11.36 6.03
C LEU A 37 4.11 -12.62 6.57
N ASN A 38 4.03 -13.71 5.82
CA ASN A 38 4.67 -14.99 6.18
C ASN A 38 6.09 -15.11 5.58
N PHE A 39 6.77 -13.97 5.44
CA PHE A 39 8.19 -13.83 5.09
C PHE A 39 8.77 -12.63 5.85
N PRO A 40 10.08 -12.44 5.93
CA PRO A 40 10.67 -11.37 6.70
C PRO A 40 10.15 -9.98 6.32
N PHE A 41 9.59 -9.28 7.31
CA PHE A 41 9.11 -7.92 7.20
C PHE A 41 9.25 -7.20 8.56
N GLU A 42 9.16 -5.89 8.54
CA GLU A 42 9.04 -5.08 9.74
C GLU A 42 7.66 -4.42 9.79
N HIS A 43 7.08 -4.39 10.98
CA HIS A 43 5.85 -3.64 11.19
C HIS A 43 6.11 -2.14 10.98
N ILE A 44 5.31 -1.52 10.12
CA ILE A 44 5.39 -0.08 9.90
C ILE A 44 4.62 0.65 11.01
N SER A 45 5.26 1.67 11.58
CA SER A 45 4.61 2.61 12.49
C SER A 45 4.72 4.03 11.94
N LEU A 46 3.81 4.88 12.40
CA LEU A 46 3.83 6.29 12.02
C LEU A 46 5.16 6.96 12.40
N THR A 47 5.71 6.61 13.55
CA THR A 47 7.02 7.11 14.01
C THR A 47 8.14 6.75 13.03
N LYS A 48 8.15 5.53 12.46
CA LYS A 48 9.13 5.13 11.44
C LYS A 48 8.97 5.93 10.16
N LEU A 49 7.74 6.19 9.72
CA LEU A 49 7.46 7.03 8.56
C LEU A 49 7.99 8.44 8.75
N LEU A 50 7.73 9.05 9.92
CA LEU A 50 8.04 10.45 10.20
C LEU A 50 9.54 10.71 10.43
N LYS A 51 10.27 9.76 10.99
CA LYS A 51 11.72 9.91 11.20
C LYS A 51 12.54 9.90 9.92
N PHE A 52 11.91 9.72 8.76
CA PHE A 52 12.57 9.68 7.44
C PHE A 52 13.80 8.76 7.35
N GLN A 53 13.88 7.73 8.21
CA GLN A 53 15.01 6.79 8.27
C GLN A 53 14.85 5.60 7.31
N LEU A 54 13.81 5.59 6.51
CA LEU A 54 13.50 4.49 5.60
C LEU A 54 14.20 4.73 4.25
N GLU A 55 15.08 3.81 3.89
CA GLU A 55 15.84 3.83 2.64
C GLU A 55 15.85 2.44 2.00
N ASN A 56 15.88 2.39 0.67
CA ASN A 56 15.97 1.18 -0.13
C ASN A 56 14.99 0.08 0.33
N CYS A 57 13.74 0.44 0.49
CA CYS A 57 12.72 -0.44 1.02
C CYS A 57 11.41 -0.33 0.24
N VAL A 58 10.48 -1.24 0.51
CA VAL A 58 9.08 -1.14 0.11
C VAL A 58 8.21 -1.02 1.35
N ILE A 59 7.25 -0.10 1.30
CA ILE A 59 6.21 0.09 2.32
C ILE A 59 4.89 -0.33 1.69
N VAL A 60 4.19 -1.23 2.36
CA VAL A 60 2.89 -1.73 1.91
C VAL A 60 1.84 -1.44 2.96
N LEU A 61 0.86 -0.61 2.62
CA LEU A 61 -0.28 -0.28 3.47
C LEU A 61 -1.56 -0.89 2.89
N ASP A 62 -2.07 -1.89 3.57
CA ASP A 62 -3.42 -2.41 3.30
C ASP A 62 -4.47 -1.45 3.86
N GLU A 63 -5.55 -1.26 3.11
CA GLU A 63 -6.59 -0.27 3.45
C GLU A 63 -6.04 1.14 3.77
N GLY A 64 -5.06 1.59 2.99
CA GLY A 64 -4.34 2.83 3.24
C GLY A 64 -5.21 4.09 3.30
N TYR A 65 -6.45 4.05 2.77
CA TYR A 65 -7.41 5.16 2.91
C TYR A 65 -7.71 5.50 4.38
N ARG A 66 -7.58 4.56 5.32
CA ARG A 66 -7.74 4.83 6.77
C ARG A 66 -6.78 5.89 7.28
N TYR A 67 -5.65 6.05 6.62
CA TYR A 67 -4.58 6.96 7.00
C TYR A 67 -4.45 8.15 6.04
N MET A 68 -5.05 8.05 4.86
CA MET A 68 -4.90 8.98 3.74
C MET A 68 -6.25 9.33 3.13
N ASP A 69 -7.27 9.56 3.96
CA ASP A 69 -8.63 9.81 3.53
C ASP A 69 -8.73 11.11 2.70
N SER A 70 -9.45 11.04 1.57
CA SER A 70 -9.70 12.17 0.68
C SER A 70 -10.66 13.20 1.29
N HIS A 71 -11.48 12.79 2.24
CA HIS A 71 -12.52 13.63 2.84
C HIS A 71 -12.04 14.40 4.08
N HIS A 72 -10.94 13.99 4.69
CA HIS A 72 -10.41 14.63 5.89
C HIS A 72 -8.97 15.10 5.70
N LYS A 73 -8.78 16.42 5.68
CA LYS A 73 -7.45 17.01 5.81
C LYS A 73 -6.98 16.83 7.26
N SER A 74 -6.42 15.68 7.58
CA SER A 74 -5.78 15.47 8.87
C SER A 74 -4.30 15.83 8.78
N ALA A 75 -3.72 16.21 9.92
CA ALA A 75 -2.28 16.40 10.01
C ALA A 75 -1.51 15.14 9.60
N LEU A 76 -2.08 13.98 9.84
CA LEU A 76 -1.55 12.68 9.41
C LEU A 76 -1.47 12.58 7.87
N THR A 77 -2.54 12.97 7.17
CA THR A 77 -2.56 12.97 5.70
C THR A 77 -1.47 13.88 5.13
N THR A 78 -1.28 15.06 5.71
CA THR A 78 -0.23 16.00 5.31
C THR A 78 1.17 15.40 5.51
N LEU A 79 1.42 14.75 6.64
CA LEU A 79 2.69 14.10 6.94
C LEU A 79 2.99 12.93 5.99
N ILE A 80 1.99 12.08 5.74
CA ILE A 80 2.15 10.97 4.80
C ILE A 80 2.41 11.52 3.39
N SER A 81 1.69 12.54 2.97
CA SER A 81 1.92 13.20 1.67
C SER A 81 3.34 13.74 1.56
N TYR A 82 3.84 14.39 2.61
CA TYR A 82 5.22 14.87 2.65
C TYR A 82 6.23 13.72 2.58
N PHE A 83 6.02 12.65 3.34
CA PHE A 83 6.86 11.44 3.27
C PHE A 83 6.85 10.83 1.86
N VAL A 84 5.68 10.68 1.26
CA VAL A 84 5.53 10.11 -0.08
C VAL A 84 6.27 10.96 -1.12
N ASN A 85 6.24 12.28 -1.03
CA ASN A 85 7.02 13.18 -1.88
C ASN A 85 8.54 12.96 -1.75
N GLN A 86 9.04 12.71 -0.53
CA GLN A 86 10.45 12.49 -0.27
C GLN A 86 10.91 11.05 -0.56
N SER A 87 9.99 10.10 -0.65
CA SER A 87 10.28 8.67 -0.81
C SER A 87 11.12 8.36 -2.05
N ARG A 88 10.93 9.10 -3.13
CA ARG A 88 11.67 8.93 -4.39
C ARG A 88 13.18 9.12 -4.22
N LYS A 89 13.61 10.13 -3.44
CA LYS A 89 15.03 10.44 -3.19
C LYS A 89 15.72 9.36 -2.36
N ARG A 90 14.96 8.51 -1.67
CA ARG A 90 15.44 7.47 -0.75
C ARG A 90 15.28 6.05 -1.28
N HIS A 91 14.91 5.90 -2.56
CA HIS A 91 14.62 4.59 -3.16
C HIS A 91 13.55 3.80 -2.38
N VAL A 92 12.54 4.51 -1.85
CA VAL A 92 11.41 3.88 -1.17
C VAL A 92 10.27 3.71 -2.17
N ASP A 93 9.77 2.49 -2.29
CA ASP A 93 8.51 2.22 -2.99
C ASP A 93 7.37 2.24 -1.98
N PHE A 94 6.32 2.95 -2.31
CA PHE A 94 5.12 3.08 -1.50
C PHE A 94 3.95 2.44 -2.23
N VAL A 95 3.41 1.39 -1.65
CA VAL A 95 2.28 0.62 -2.17
C VAL A 95 1.12 0.77 -1.21
N THR A 96 -0.03 1.18 -1.71
CA THR A 96 -1.25 1.27 -0.91
C THR A 96 -2.44 0.79 -1.69
N ASN A 97 -3.42 0.23 -0.99
CA ASN A 97 -4.66 -0.17 -1.63
C ASN A 97 -5.90 0.48 -1.00
N SER A 98 -6.97 0.50 -1.76
CA SER A 98 -8.28 0.98 -1.37
C SER A 98 -9.36 0.32 -2.23
N GLN A 99 -10.59 0.25 -1.75
CA GLN A 99 -11.71 -0.21 -2.59
C GLN A 99 -11.93 0.71 -3.79
N ARG A 100 -11.81 2.02 -3.60
CA ARG A 100 -11.89 3.03 -4.66
C ARG A 100 -10.70 3.97 -4.58
N ALA A 101 -10.02 4.20 -5.68
CA ALA A 101 -8.87 5.10 -5.72
C ALA A 101 -9.22 6.53 -5.26
N ILE A 102 -10.49 6.95 -5.44
CA ILE A 102 -10.96 8.27 -5.02
C ILE A 102 -10.95 8.46 -3.49
N ASN A 103 -10.96 7.39 -2.71
CA ASN A 103 -10.90 7.45 -1.25
C ASN A 103 -9.49 7.84 -0.75
N ILE A 104 -8.48 7.76 -1.62
CA ILE A 104 -7.11 8.18 -1.30
C ILE A 104 -6.98 9.68 -1.60
N HIS A 105 -6.34 10.40 -0.69
CA HIS A 105 -6.16 11.85 -0.80
C HIS A 105 -5.60 12.28 -2.16
N PRO A 106 -6.15 13.33 -2.82
CA PRO A 106 -5.76 13.74 -4.16
C PRO A 106 -4.26 13.92 -4.35
N GLN A 107 -3.58 14.59 -3.44
CA GLN A 107 -2.13 14.80 -3.52
C GLN A 107 -1.33 13.49 -3.66
N ILE A 108 -1.77 12.43 -2.98
CA ILE A 108 -1.10 11.11 -3.07
C ILE A 108 -1.46 10.42 -4.39
N ARG A 109 -2.72 10.56 -4.85
CA ARG A 109 -3.15 10.03 -6.15
C ARG A 109 -2.40 10.66 -7.31
N ASP A 110 -2.15 11.98 -7.23
CA ASP A 110 -1.46 12.72 -8.29
C ASP A 110 0.03 12.37 -8.36
N LEU A 111 0.61 11.90 -7.26
CA LEU A 111 1.98 11.39 -7.19
C LEU A 111 2.12 9.93 -7.64
N ALA A 112 1.02 9.24 -7.91
CA ALA A 112 1.07 7.84 -8.32
C ALA A 112 1.82 7.67 -9.64
N HIS A 113 2.76 6.74 -9.67
CA HIS A 113 3.48 6.35 -10.89
C HIS A 113 2.74 5.22 -11.61
N VAL A 114 2.11 4.33 -10.83
CA VAL A 114 1.32 3.21 -11.35
C VAL A 114 0.01 3.12 -10.56
N ARG A 115 -1.08 2.99 -11.29
CA ARG A 115 -2.38 2.62 -10.75
C ARG A 115 -2.71 1.21 -11.20
N ILE A 116 -3.13 0.36 -10.26
CA ILE A 116 -3.49 -1.02 -10.55
C ILE A 116 -4.97 -1.18 -10.20
N TYR A 117 -5.76 -1.60 -11.18
CA TYR A 117 -7.15 -1.95 -10.96
C TYR A 117 -7.29 -3.47 -10.90
N CYS A 118 -7.88 -3.97 -9.83
CA CYS A 118 -8.06 -5.38 -9.54
C CYS A 118 -9.51 -5.79 -9.71
N GLU A 119 -9.74 -6.87 -10.43
CA GLU A 119 -11.06 -7.47 -10.67
C GLU A 119 -11.03 -8.96 -10.39
N GLY A 120 -12.04 -9.44 -9.65
CA GLY A 120 -12.36 -10.86 -9.57
C GLY A 120 -13.28 -11.26 -10.73
N LEU A 121 -12.95 -12.31 -11.43
CA LEU A 121 -13.76 -12.85 -12.54
C LEU A 121 -14.40 -14.17 -12.13
N GLY A 122 -15.65 -14.38 -12.52
CA GLY A 122 -16.46 -15.54 -12.15
C GLY A 122 -17.44 -15.19 -11.01
N HIS A 123 -17.58 -16.09 -10.03
CA HIS A 123 -18.49 -15.85 -8.92
C HIS A 123 -17.96 -14.73 -8.00
N PRO A 124 -18.80 -13.78 -7.53
CA PRO A 124 -18.35 -12.65 -6.72
C PRO A 124 -17.58 -13.05 -5.46
N ASP A 125 -18.04 -14.08 -4.75
CA ASP A 125 -17.43 -14.53 -3.49
C ASP A 125 -16.23 -15.48 -3.71
N HIS A 126 -16.19 -16.16 -4.87
CA HIS A 126 -15.18 -17.15 -5.20
C HIS A 126 -14.67 -16.97 -6.63
N PRO A 127 -13.92 -15.89 -6.90
CA PRO A 127 -13.44 -15.63 -8.25
C PRO A 127 -12.52 -16.74 -8.73
N THR A 128 -12.76 -17.24 -9.93
CA THR A 128 -11.93 -18.26 -10.58
C THR A 128 -10.64 -17.69 -11.14
N HIS A 129 -10.65 -16.39 -11.47
CA HIS A 129 -9.50 -15.64 -11.96
C HIS A 129 -9.43 -14.26 -11.32
N LEU A 130 -8.21 -13.75 -11.19
CA LEU A 130 -7.95 -12.36 -10.82
C LEU A 130 -7.32 -11.65 -12.01
N ARG A 131 -7.90 -10.51 -12.39
CA ARG A 131 -7.41 -9.67 -13.46
C ARG A 131 -6.84 -8.38 -12.88
N TYR A 132 -5.66 -8.03 -13.31
CA TYR A 132 -4.94 -6.83 -12.90
C TYR A 132 -4.68 -5.95 -14.11
N THR A 133 -5.22 -4.76 -14.10
CA THR A 133 -4.99 -3.74 -15.13
C THR A 133 -4.03 -2.70 -14.56
N PHE A 134 -2.86 -2.59 -15.18
CA PHE A 134 -1.81 -1.64 -14.80
C PHE A 134 -1.91 -0.42 -15.70
N TYR A 135 -1.98 0.74 -15.09
CA TYR A 135 -1.94 2.03 -15.76
C TYR A 135 -0.69 2.78 -15.31
N GLU A 136 0.28 2.95 -16.20
CA GLU A 136 1.49 3.74 -15.95
C GLU A 136 1.16 5.21 -16.20
N VAL A 137 1.08 6.00 -15.13
CA VAL A 137 0.61 7.39 -15.19
C VAL A 137 1.48 8.27 -16.09
N PRO A 138 2.83 8.22 -16.04
CA PRO A 138 3.68 9.08 -16.86
C PRO A 138 3.59 8.81 -18.37
N SER A 139 3.44 7.55 -18.76
CA SER A 139 3.44 7.13 -20.18
C SER A 139 2.04 6.98 -20.77
N GLY A 140 1.01 6.90 -19.92
CA GLY A 140 -0.34 6.51 -20.32
C GLY A 140 -0.46 5.04 -20.75
N ARG A 141 0.60 4.24 -20.61
CA ARG A 141 0.59 2.84 -21.02
C ARG A 141 -0.34 2.02 -20.14
N VAL A 142 -1.16 1.19 -20.79
CA VAL A 142 -2.06 0.25 -20.11
C VAL A 142 -1.64 -1.18 -20.46
N THR A 143 -1.47 -2.02 -19.44
CA THR A 143 -1.23 -3.46 -19.61
C THR A 143 -2.16 -4.25 -18.71
N GLN A 144 -2.48 -5.48 -19.09
CA GLN A 144 -3.41 -6.31 -18.37
C GLN A 144 -2.85 -7.72 -18.19
N GLN A 145 -3.04 -8.28 -17.01
CA GLN A 145 -2.64 -9.65 -16.69
C GLN A 145 -3.79 -10.35 -15.97
N THR A 146 -4.02 -11.62 -16.31
CA THR A 146 -5.07 -12.43 -15.68
C THR A 146 -4.45 -13.74 -15.18
N PHE A 147 -4.74 -14.07 -13.94
CA PHE A 147 -4.24 -15.27 -13.27
C PHE A 147 -5.40 -16.13 -12.78
N ALA A 148 -5.36 -17.42 -13.04
CA ALA A 148 -6.28 -18.35 -12.38
C ALA A 148 -6.00 -18.38 -10.87
N THR A 149 -7.04 -18.24 -10.05
CA THR A 149 -6.93 -18.19 -8.58
C THR A 149 -6.22 -19.45 -8.04
N ALA A 150 -6.45 -20.60 -8.64
CA ALA A 150 -5.76 -21.84 -8.28
C ALA A 150 -4.22 -21.76 -8.42
N LYS A 151 -3.71 -20.95 -9.36
CA LYS A 151 -2.26 -20.73 -9.53
C LYS A 151 -1.67 -19.77 -8.48
N LEU A 152 -2.50 -19.05 -7.76
CA LEU A 152 -2.10 -18.08 -6.74
C LEU A 152 -2.06 -18.65 -5.32
N GLN A 153 -2.28 -19.94 -5.13
CA GLN A 153 -2.30 -20.60 -3.81
C GLN A 153 -1.02 -20.31 -3.00
N LYS A 154 0.15 -20.36 -3.66
CA LYS A 154 1.44 -20.04 -3.01
C LYS A 154 1.52 -18.56 -2.61
N LEU A 155 0.88 -17.66 -3.33
CA LEU A 155 0.83 -16.25 -2.97
C LEU A 155 -0.08 -16.02 -1.76
N PHE A 156 -1.22 -16.71 -1.71
CA PHE A 156 -2.15 -16.62 -0.57
C PHE A 156 -1.53 -17.14 0.73
N SER A 157 -0.61 -18.11 0.66
CA SER A 157 0.12 -18.58 1.84
C SER A 157 1.16 -17.57 2.38
N LEU A 158 1.48 -16.51 1.63
CA LEU A 158 2.48 -15.52 2.03
C LEU A 158 1.96 -14.44 2.98
N TYR A 159 0.68 -14.42 3.33
CA TYR A 159 0.11 -13.41 4.22
C TYR A 159 -1.12 -13.94 4.97
N ASN A 160 -1.48 -13.25 6.03
CA ASN A 160 -2.74 -13.45 6.73
C ASN A 160 -3.58 -12.15 6.64
N PRO A 161 -4.69 -12.15 5.89
CA PRO A 161 -5.52 -10.96 5.70
C PRO A 161 -6.25 -10.51 6.97
N ASP A 162 -6.46 -11.44 7.92
CA ASP A 162 -7.21 -11.16 9.16
C ASP A 162 -6.34 -10.51 10.24
N GLU A 163 -5.02 -10.47 10.04
CA GLU A 163 -4.05 -9.94 11.00
C GLU A 163 -3.48 -8.61 10.50
N THR A 164 -4.15 -7.52 10.84
CA THR A 164 -3.74 -6.15 10.50
C THR A 164 -3.24 -5.42 11.74
N TYR A 165 -2.28 -4.52 11.56
CA TYR A 165 -1.70 -3.71 12.61
C TYR A 165 -2.06 -2.24 12.41
N ASP A 166 -2.47 -1.57 13.48
CA ASP A 166 -2.68 -0.13 13.42
C ASP A 166 -1.34 0.62 13.43
N ILE A 167 -1.11 1.44 12.41
CA ILE A 167 0.12 2.27 12.32
C ILE A 167 0.11 3.42 13.33
N ILE A 168 -1.04 3.71 13.94
CA ILE A 168 -1.24 4.75 14.97
C ILE A 168 -1.36 4.10 16.35
N ALA A 169 -0.74 2.96 16.59
CA ALA A 169 -0.90 2.23 17.83
C ALA A 169 -0.57 3.10 19.06
N GLY A 170 -1.63 3.43 19.83
CA GLY A 170 -1.54 4.00 21.17
C GLY A 170 -1.62 5.53 21.27
N GLU A 171 -2.16 6.02 22.39
CA GLU A 171 -2.28 7.46 22.68
C GLU A 171 -0.92 8.18 22.77
N ARG A 172 0.14 7.48 23.17
CA ARG A 172 1.50 8.03 23.24
C ARG A 172 2.05 8.41 21.85
N GLU A 173 1.71 7.67 20.80
CA GLU A 173 2.08 8.03 19.43
C GLU A 173 1.28 9.23 18.92
N LYS A 174 0.00 9.35 19.31
CA LYS A 174 -0.84 10.52 18.98
C LYS A 174 -0.30 11.82 19.60
N ILE A 175 0.24 11.75 20.83
CA ILE A 175 0.83 12.91 21.52
C ILE A 175 2.13 13.31 20.83
N LYS A 176 3.02 12.37 20.53
CA LYS A 176 4.26 12.64 19.79
C LYS A 176 3.99 13.20 18.39
N LEU A 177 2.94 12.73 17.72
CA LEU A 177 2.53 13.26 16.44
C LEU A 177 2.13 14.75 16.53
N LYS A 178 1.34 15.14 17.54
CA LYS A 178 0.94 16.54 17.77
C LYS A 178 2.14 17.44 18.04
N GLU A 179 3.16 16.95 18.75
CA GLU A 179 4.38 17.68 19.03
C GLU A 179 5.24 17.86 17.77
N MET A 180 5.37 16.81 16.95
CA MET A 180 6.14 16.87 15.70
C MET A 180 5.50 17.80 14.65
N ILE A 181 4.15 17.89 14.61
CA ILE A 181 3.42 18.77 13.70
C ILE A 181 3.59 20.24 14.04
N LYS A 182 3.82 20.58 15.31
CA LYS A 182 4.05 21.97 15.73
C LYS A 182 5.37 22.55 15.24
N HIS A 183 6.27 21.71 14.73
CA HIS A 183 7.60 22.09 14.27
C HIS A 183 7.77 21.95 12.74
N ILE A 184 6.69 21.68 11.99
CA ILE A 184 6.58 21.70 10.53
C ILE A 184 5.75 22.89 10.09
#